data_2d21525b0b269f5ca73b9d09ec9ec5fc
#
_entry.id   2d21525b0b269f5ca73b9d09ec9ec5fc
#
_cell.length_a   1.000
_cell.length_b   1.000
_cell.length_c   1.000
_cell.angle_alpha   90.00
_cell.angle_beta   90.00
_cell.angle_gamma   90.00
#
_symmetry.space_group_name_H-M   'P 1'
#
loop_
_entity.id
_entity.type
_entity.pdbx_description
1 polymer ?
#
loop_
_entity_poly.entity_id
_entity_poly.type
_entity_poly.pdbx_seq_one_letter_code
_entity_poly.pdbx_strand_id
1 'polypeptide(L)' 'MNNDIERNLGEQPIEKIMSEHKLKPNDIVNASTEQITHKMIGRAIKGRRLTPKVQYKILDALNKAVKKDYSRKDLFNY' A
#
# COMPACT_ATOMS: atom_id res chain seq x y z
N MET A 1 -7.95 22.99 3.64
CA MET A 1 -7.27 22.75 4.73
C MET A 1 -7.66 21.51 5.48
N ASN A 2 -8.85 21.38 5.80
CA ASN A 2 -9.30 20.22 6.51
C ASN A 2 -9.29 18.96 5.67
N ASN A 3 -9.31 19.12 4.37
CA ASN A 3 -9.26 17.96 3.49
C ASN A 3 -8.00 17.16 3.68
N ASP A 4 -6.92 17.83 4.02
CA ASP A 4 -5.67 17.12 4.24
C ASP A 4 -5.75 16.23 5.46
N ILE A 5 -6.47 16.66 6.48
CA ILE A 5 -6.67 15.88 7.67
C ILE A 5 -7.49 14.64 7.36
N GLU A 6 -8.52 14.79 6.55
CA GLU A 6 -9.39 13.69 6.18
C GLU A 6 -8.68 12.66 5.30
N ARG A 7 -7.75 13.14 4.47
CA ARG A 7 -7.06 12.27 3.54
C ARG A 7 -5.83 11.63 4.14
N ASN A 8 -5.27 12.27 5.15
CA ASN A 8 -4.07 11.75 5.79
C ASN A 8 -4.48 10.96 7.02
N LEU A 9 -4.61 9.68 6.85
CA LEU A 9 -5.06 8.77 7.90
C LEU A 9 -3.92 8.29 8.78
N GLY A 10 -2.76 8.89 8.61
CA GLY A 10 -1.60 8.52 9.37
C GLY A 10 -0.83 7.38 8.76
N GLU A 11 0.27 7.03 9.40
CA GLU A 11 1.12 5.95 8.92
C GLU A 11 0.36 4.63 8.90
N GLN A 12 0.43 3.94 7.78
CA GLN A 12 -0.32 2.71 7.58
C GLN A 12 0.54 1.49 7.83
N PRO A 13 -0.05 0.37 8.24
CA PRO A 13 0.72 -0.85 8.48
C PRO A 13 1.54 -1.33 7.29
N ILE A 14 1.13 -0.98 6.07
CA ILE A 14 1.87 -1.37 4.87
C ILE A 14 3.32 -0.88 4.93
N GLU A 15 3.55 0.29 5.49
CA GLU A 15 4.91 0.82 5.58
C GLU A 15 5.78 -0.07 6.45
N LYS A 16 5.23 -0.52 7.57
CA LYS A 16 5.96 -1.39 8.47
C LYS A 16 6.24 -2.74 7.81
N ILE A 17 5.25 -3.28 7.12
CA ILE A 17 5.41 -4.56 6.43
C ILE A 17 6.49 -4.45 5.37
N MET A 18 6.47 -3.38 4.59
CA MET A 18 7.49 -3.17 3.58
C MET A 18 8.87 -3.07 4.19
N SER A 19 8.97 -2.37 5.31
CA SER A 19 10.24 -2.22 6.01
C SER A 19 10.76 -3.56 6.53
N GLU A 20 9.88 -4.37 7.08
CA GLU A 20 10.25 -5.69 7.60
C GLU A 20 10.78 -6.61 6.50
N HIS A 21 10.22 -6.48 5.31
CA HIS A 21 10.64 -7.29 4.18
C HIS A 21 11.68 -6.59 3.30
N LYS A 22 12.12 -5.41 3.72
CA LYS A 22 13.08 -4.60 2.97
C LYS A 22 12.60 -4.33 1.56
N LEU A 23 11.30 -4.06 1.42
CA LEU A 23 10.71 -3.77 0.13
C LEU A 23 10.74 -2.29 -0.17
N LYS A 24 10.97 -1.97 -1.42
CA LYS A 24 10.84 -0.61 -1.93
C LYS A 24 9.60 -0.54 -2.81
N PRO A 25 9.04 0.66 -3.02
CA PRO A 25 7.88 0.78 -3.91
C PRO A 25 8.11 0.12 -5.27
N ASN A 26 9.31 0.23 -5.79
CA ASN A 26 9.64 -0.37 -7.08
C ASN A 26 9.46 -1.89 -7.08
N ASP A 27 9.75 -2.53 -5.95
CA ASP A 27 9.60 -3.98 -5.85
C ASP A 27 8.15 -4.40 -5.98
N ILE A 28 7.26 -3.60 -5.40
CA ILE A 28 5.82 -3.88 -5.46
C ILE A 28 5.31 -3.64 -6.86
N VAL A 29 5.73 -2.54 -7.48
CA VAL A 29 5.32 -2.23 -8.85
C VAL A 29 5.74 -3.34 -9.80
N ASN A 30 6.97 -3.84 -9.64
CA ASN A 30 7.47 -4.90 -10.50
C ASN A 30 6.76 -6.23 -10.29
N ALA A 31 6.28 -6.48 -9.09
CA ALA A 31 5.59 -7.74 -8.80
C ALA A 31 4.14 -7.71 -9.26
N SER A 32 3.60 -6.54 -9.54
CA SER A 32 2.20 -6.40 -9.89
C SER A 32 1.91 -6.91 -11.29
N THR A 33 0.78 -7.59 -11.44
CA THR A 33 0.26 -7.96 -12.74
C THR A 33 -0.78 -6.97 -13.21
N GLU A 34 -1.08 -5.97 -12.39
CA GLU A 34 -2.03 -4.92 -12.73
C GLU A 34 -1.29 -3.60 -12.80
N GLN A 35 -1.98 -2.58 -13.30
CA GLN A 35 -1.35 -1.28 -13.43
C GLN A 35 -1.35 -0.55 -12.10
N ILE A 36 -0.21 -0.53 -11.46
CA ILE A 36 0.01 0.30 -10.29
C ILE A 36 1.29 1.10 -10.51
N THR A 37 1.34 2.26 -9.88
CA THR A 37 2.45 3.18 -10.05
C THR A 37 3.14 3.42 -8.73
N HIS A 38 4.36 3.94 -8.80
CA HIS A 38 5.09 4.34 -7.60
C HIS A 38 4.29 5.37 -6.80
N LYS A 39 3.57 6.23 -7.49
CA LYS A 39 2.75 7.24 -6.83
C LYS A 39 1.65 6.62 -6.00
N MET A 40 1.03 5.55 -6.48
CA MET A 40 0.00 4.86 -5.73
C MET A 40 0.58 4.24 -4.46
N ILE A 41 1.74 3.62 -4.57
CA ILE A 41 2.41 3.05 -3.41
C ILE A 41 2.79 4.13 -2.41
N GLY A 42 3.30 5.26 -2.91
CA GLY A 42 3.65 6.39 -2.06
C GLY A 42 2.46 6.91 -1.27
N ARG A 43 1.31 6.99 -1.91
CA ARG A 43 0.08 7.43 -1.24
C ARG A 43 -0.32 6.44 -0.15
N ALA A 44 -0.19 5.15 -0.44
CA ALA A 44 -0.51 4.11 0.54
C ALA A 44 0.37 4.25 1.78
N ILE A 45 1.66 4.46 1.59
CA ILE A 45 2.60 4.59 2.70
C ILE A 45 2.29 5.83 3.53
N LYS A 46 1.93 6.93 2.88
CA LYS A 46 1.67 8.19 3.57
C LYS A 46 0.33 8.21 4.28
N GLY A 47 -0.47 7.16 4.11
CA GLY A 47 -1.77 7.11 4.77
C GLY A 47 -2.86 7.85 4.04
N ARG A 48 -2.68 8.12 2.76
CA ARG A 48 -3.72 8.72 1.96
C ARG A 48 -4.82 7.70 1.72
N ARG A 49 -6.06 8.17 1.77
CA ARG A 49 -7.19 7.28 1.57
C ARG A 49 -7.25 6.81 0.13
N LEU A 50 -7.28 5.50 -0.05
CA LEU A 50 -7.34 4.89 -1.37
C LEU A 50 -8.69 4.20 -1.55
N THR A 51 -9.12 4.09 -2.80
CA THR A 51 -10.32 3.33 -3.10
C THR A 51 -10.08 1.86 -2.81
N PRO A 52 -11.12 1.09 -2.50
CA PRO A 52 -10.93 -0.35 -2.28
C PRO A 52 -10.27 -1.05 -3.45
N LYS A 53 -10.58 -0.64 -4.66
CA LYS A 53 -9.98 -1.24 -5.84
C LYS A 53 -8.47 -1.08 -5.85
N VAL A 54 -7.99 0.13 -5.52
CA VAL A 54 -6.56 0.40 -5.48
C VAL A 54 -5.93 -0.35 -4.32
N GLN A 55 -6.61 -0.41 -3.18
CA GLN A 55 -6.12 -1.15 -2.03
C GLN A 55 -5.87 -2.61 -2.38
N TYR A 56 -6.80 -3.24 -3.08
CA TYR A 56 -6.65 -4.63 -3.47
C TYR A 56 -5.54 -4.84 -4.49
N LYS A 57 -5.35 -3.89 -5.38
CA LYS A 57 -4.26 -3.98 -6.35
C LYS A 57 -2.91 -3.98 -5.64
N ILE A 58 -2.76 -3.07 -4.68
CA ILE A 58 -1.52 -2.97 -3.92
C ILE A 58 -1.33 -4.22 -3.07
N LEU A 59 -2.40 -4.68 -2.42
CA LEU A 59 -2.35 -5.88 -1.59
C LEU A 59 -1.89 -7.09 -2.40
N ASP A 60 -2.47 -7.27 -3.58
CA ASP A 60 -2.11 -8.40 -4.43
C ASP A 60 -0.64 -8.34 -4.83
N ALA A 61 -0.17 -7.16 -5.21
CA ALA A 61 1.21 -6.99 -5.62
C ALA A 61 2.16 -7.24 -4.45
N LEU A 62 1.82 -6.74 -3.26
CA LEU A 62 2.64 -6.95 -2.08
C LEU A 62 2.73 -8.43 -1.75
N ASN A 63 1.60 -9.13 -1.76
CA ASN A 63 1.59 -10.55 -1.45
C ASN A 63 2.44 -11.35 -2.42
N LYS A 64 2.42 -10.97 -3.69
CA LYS A 64 3.28 -11.63 -4.68
C LYS A 64 4.75 -11.34 -4.42
N ALA A 65 5.07 -10.12 -4.02
CA ALA A 65 6.45 -9.73 -3.79
C ALA A 65 7.05 -10.46 -2.59
N VAL A 66 6.26 -10.66 -1.54
CA VAL A 66 6.76 -11.28 -0.30
C VAL A 66 6.33 -12.73 -0.14
N LYS A 67 5.53 -13.24 -1.05
CA LYS A 67 5.00 -14.61 -1.01
C LYS A 67 4.24 -14.87 0.28
N LYS A 68 3.40 -13.93 0.65
CA LYS A 68 2.55 -14.00 1.84
C LYS A 68 1.10 -13.84 1.43
N ASP A 69 0.23 -13.95 2.41
CA ASP A 69 -1.20 -13.86 2.18
C ASP A 69 -1.82 -12.86 3.17
N TYR A 70 -1.35 -11.64 3.12
CA TYR A 70 -1.90 -10.58 3.94
C TYR A 70 -3.31 -10.22 3.50
N SER A 71 -4.11 -9.75 4.44
CA SER A 71 -5.42 -9.22 4.11
C SER A 71 -5.35 -7.71 4.01
N ARG A 72 -6.42 -7.11 3.49
CA ARG A 72 -6.47 -5.65 3.36
C ARG A 72 -6.31 -4.96 4.72
N LYS A 73 -6.88 -5.54 5.76
CA LYS A 73 -6.78 -4.97 7.11
C LYS A 73 -5.37 -5.03 7.66
N ASP A 74 -4.56 -5.93 7.15
CA ASP A 74 -3.17 -6.01 7.57
C ASP A 74 -2.34 -4.86 7.02
N LEU A 75 -2.75 -4.30 5.88
CA LEU A 75 -2.03 -3.24 5.21
C LEU A 75 -2.56 -1.86 5.54
N PHE A 76 -3.86 -1.74 5.70
CA PHE A 76 -4.53 -0.46 5.88
C PHE A 76 -5.42 -0.51 7.11
N ASN A 77 -5.38 0.56 7.90
CA ASN A 77 -6.17 0.63 9.13
C ASN A 77 -7.46 1.43 8.97
N TYR A 78 -7.92 1.59 7.75
CA TYR A 78 -9.17 2.29 7.50
C TYR A 78 -10.12 1.47 6.62
#